data_873144b64f6ce4c0005113747f50b27f
#
_entry.id   873144b64f6ce4c0005113747f50b27f
#
_cell.length_a   1.000
_cell.length_b   1.000
_cell.length_c   1.000
_cell.angle_alpha   90.00
_cell.angle_beta   90.00
_cell.angle_gamma   90.00
#
_symmetry.space_group_name_H-M   'P 1'
#
loop_
_entity.id
_entity.type
_entity.pdbx_description
1 polymer ?
#
loop_
_entity_poly.entity_id
_entity_poly.type
_entity_poly.pdbx_seq_one_letter_code
_entity_poly.pdbx_strand_id
1 'polypeptide(L)'
;ADRGLSGSFNANVLKEAQNEIDTFGKENIDLFCIGKKTRDYFTRRDYNIIESHLEFWNDLDFQHAIKIGENIINHFISKNVDEIHVCYNEFVNVATQTIQSERLLPLEYKQDDNPSNADRLYEPSKEKLTKSLIPRHLNVQMWKYLLESYASEQAARMVAMENATDNAEDMIKNLTLEFNKARQASITKEMLEIVGGAEALK
;
A
#
# COMPACT_ATOMS: atom_id res chain seq x y z
N ALA A 1 -1.69 -3.34 -2.14
CA ALA A 1 -2.09 -4.40 -1.22
C ALA A 1 -3.25 -5.25 -1.72
N ASP A 2 -3.41 -6.46 -1.18
CA ASP A 2 -4.55 -7.33 -1.50
C ASP A 2 -5.75 -7.05 -0.60
N ARG A 3 -5.52 -6.64 0.62
CA ARG A 3 -6.55 -6.44 1.65
C ARG A 3 -6.86 -4.96 1.88
N GLY A 4 -8.02 -4.72 2.50
CA GLY A 4 -8.43 -3.41 2.98
C GLY A 4 -8.15 -3.22 4.48
N LEU A 5 -8.88 -2.31 5.09
CA LEU A 5 -8.81 -1.98 6.53
C LEU A 5 -7.43 -1.41 6.96
N SER A 6 -6.73 -0.78 6.03
CA SER A 6 -5.44 -0.12 6.23
C SER A 6 -5.56 1.41 6.10
N GLY A 7 -6.66 1.98 6.60
CA GLY A 7 -6.90 3.42 6.49
C GLY A 7 -6.85 3.93 5.05
N SER A 8 -6.12 5.01 4.84
CA SER A 8 -5.93 5.66 3.53
C SER A 8 -4.80 5.06 2.68
N PHE A 9 -4.10 4.03 3.14
CA PHE A 9 -2.93 3.43 2.48
C PHE A 9 -3.16 3.18 0.98
N ASN A 10 -4.20 2.40 0.64
CA ASN A 10 -4.48 2.08 -0.75
C ASN A 10 -4.95 3.32 -1.55
N ALA A 11 -5.81 4.16 -0.95
CA ALA A 11 -6.35 5.33 -1.63
C ALA A 11 -5.26 6.33 -2.01
N ASN A 12 -4.29 6.52 -1.13
CA ASN A 12 -3.22 7.49 -1.34
C ASN A 12 -2.28 7.05 -2.47
N VAL A 13 -1.79 5.79 -2.47
CA VAL A 13 -0.91 5.30 -3.55
C VAL A 13 -1.62 5.28 -4.90
N LEU A 14 -2.93 4.94 -4.92
CA LEU A 14 -3.71 4.97 -6.16
C LEU A 14 -3.89 6.38 -6.71
N LYS A 15 -4.07 7.36 -5.82
CA LYS A 15 -4.17 8.77 -6.20
C LYS A 15 -2.85 9.27 -6.80
N GLU A 16 -1.73 8.93 -6.17
CA GLU A 16 -0.41 9.34 -6.69
C GLU A 16 -0.11 8.68 -8.03
N ALA A 17 -0.35 7.38 -8.16
CA ALA A 17 -0.23 6.70 -9.44
C ALA A 17 -1.13 7.33 -10.52
N GLN A 18 -2.35 7.77 -10.16
CA GLN A 18 -3.23 8.48 -11.08
C GLN A 18 -2.65 9.84 -11.50
N ASN A 19 -2.06 10.61 -10.58
CA ASN A 19 -1.41 11.88 -10.88
C ASN A 19 -0.24 11.69 -11.87
N GLU A 20 0.57 10.67 -11.65
CA GLU A 20 1.65 10.30 -12.58
C GLU A 20 1.11 9.93 -13.97
N ILE A 21 0.07 9.10 -14.02
CA ILE A 21 -0.57 8.71 -15.28
C ILE A 21 -1.11 9.92 -16.03
N ASP A 22 -1.73 10.87 -15.33
CA ASP A 22 -2.31 12.06 -15.94
C ASP A 22 -1.26 12.98 -16.56
N THR A 23 0.01 12.92 -16.07
CA THR A 23 1.15 13.65 -16.67
C THR A 23 1.61 13.10 -18.01
N PHE A 24 1.56 11.76 -18.17
CA PHE A 24 2.06 11.08 -19.38
C PHE A 24 0.95 10.79 -20.41
N GLY A 25 -0.31 10.78 -19.98
CA GLY A 25 -1.47 10.38 -20.78
C GLY A 25 -1.73 8.87 -20.73
N LYS A 26 -2.99 8.51 -20.56
CA LYS A 26 -3.45 7.13 -20.35
C LYS A 26 -3.03 6.15 -21.45
N GLU A 27 -3.01 6.61 -22.71
CA GLU A 27 -2.67 5.82 -23.89
C GLU A 27 -1.18 5.47 -23.99
N ASN A 28 -0.33 6.18 -23.26
CA ASN A 28 1.12 6.02 -23.31
C ASN A 28 1.66 5.18 -22.15
N ILE A 29 0.77 4.58 -21.35
CA ILE A 29 1.16 3.90 -20.11
C ILE A 29 0.76 2.45 -20.13
N ASP A 30 1.72 1.61 -19.77
CA ASP A 30 1.57 0.21 -19.44
C ASP A 30 1.66 0.03 -17.91
N LEU A 31 0.71 -0.66 -17.30
CA LEU A 31 0.66 -0.84 -15.85
C LEU A 31 1.06 -2.25 -15.43
N PHE A 32 1.98 -2.32 -14.46
CA PHE A 32 2.26 -3.50 -13.65
C PHE A 32 1.62 -3.31 -12.27
N CYS A 33 0.61 -4.11 -11.96
CA CYS A 33 -0.14 -3.96 -10.71
C CYS A 33 0.34 -4.96 -9.66
N ILE A 34 0.81 -4.46 -8.53
CA ILE A 34 1.23 -5.26 -7.39
C ILE A 34 0.15 -5.15 -6.29
N GLY A 35 -0.63 -6.23 -6.15
CA GLY A 35 -1.75 -6.32 -5.22
C GLY A 35 -3.13 -6.11 -5.87
N LYS A 36 -4.11 -6.81 -5.29
CA LYS A 36 -5.48 -6.88 -5.79
C LYS A 36 -6.19 -5.53 -5.83
N LYS A 37 -5.97 -4.67 -4.81
CA LYS A 37 -6.62 -3.36 -4.73
C LYS A 37 -6.20 -2.44 -5.88
N THR A 38 -4.93 -2.47 -6.25
CA THR A 38 -4.38 -1.70 -7.37
C THR A 38 -4.93 -2.21 -8.70
N ARG A 39 -4.87 -3.54 -8.93
CA ARG A 39 -5.42 -4.16 -10.13
C ARG A 39 -6.91 -3.81 -10.29
N ASP A 40 -7.73 -4.04 -9.27
CA ASP A 40 -9.18 -3.84 -9.35
C ASP A 40 -9.55 -2.36 -9.59
N TYR A 41 -8.76 -1.44 -9.07
CA TYR A 41 -8.95 0.00 -9.30
C TYR A 41 -8.72 0.39 -10.75
N PHE A 42 -7.61 -0.03 -11.34
CA PHE A 42 -7.25 0.32 -12.71
C PHE A 42 -8.02 -0.49 -13.76
N THR A 43 -8.38 -1.76 -13.48
CA THR A 43 -9.25 -2.54 -14.35
C THR A 43 -10.62 -1.88 -14.53
N ARG A 44 -11.23 -1.36 -13.47
CA ARG A 44 -12.53 -0.67 -13.54
C ARG A 44 -12.51 0.63 -14.32
N ARG A 45 -11.33 1.15 -14.65
CA ARG A 45 -11.12 2.39 -15.39
C ARG A 45 -10.54 2.16 -16.77
N ASP A 46 -10.54 0.89 -17.22
CA ASP A 46 -10.06 0.48 -18.55
C ASP A 46 -8.62 0.92 -18.84
N TYR A 47 -7.72 0.79 -17.86
CA TYR A 47 -6.29 0.97 -18.08
C TYR A 47 -5.64 -0.29 -18.64
N ASN A 48 -4.57 -0.12 -19.42
CA ASN A 48 -3.79 -1.23 -19.95
C ASN A 48 -2.92 -1.86 -18.85
N ILE A 49 -3.37 -2.99 -18.31
CA ILE A 49 -2.63 -3.76 -17.30
C ILE A 49 -1.91 -4.90 -18.01
N ILE A 50 -0.58 -4.82 -18.07
CA ILE A 50 0.27 -5.84 -18.69
C ILE A 50 0.33 -7.08 -17.82
N GLU A 51 0.55 -6.88 -16.52
CA GLU A 51 0.69 -7.97 -15.56
C GLU A 51 0.20 -7.58 -14.18
N SER A 52 -0.25 -8.56 -13.40
CA SER A 52 -0.64 -8.35 -12.01
C SER A 52 -0.09 -9.45 -11.11
N HIS A 53 0.55 -9.05 -10.02
CA HIS A 53 1.08 -9.94 -9.00
C HIS A 53 0.21 -9.85 -7.74
N LEU A 54 -0.39 -10.99 -7.36
CA LEU A 54 -1.41 -11.06 -6.32
C LEU A 54 -1.10 -12.17 -5.32
N GLU A 55 -1.64 -12.03 -4.10
CA GLU A 55 -1.74 -13.10 -3.09
C GLU A 55 -0.40 -13.67 -2.57
N PHE A 56 0.72 -12.96 -2.76
CA PHE A 56 2.04 -13.39 -2.30
C PHE A 56 2.49 -12.72 -0.98
N TRP A 57 1.70 -11.78 -0.45
CA TRP A 57 2.09 -10.98 0.73
C TRP A 57 2.21 -11.79 2.02
N ASN A 58 1.55 -12.96 2.11
CA ASN A 58 1.68 -13.82 3.29
C ASN A 58 3.01 -14.59 3.32
N ASP A 59 3.56 -14.87 2.13
CA ASP A 59 4.81 -15.61 1.94
C ASP A 59 5.80 -14.76 1.15
N LEU A 60 5.91 -13.47 1.51
CA LEU A 60 6.78 -12.52 0.81
C LEU A 60 8.24 -12.98 0.88
N ASP A 61 8.82 -13.28 -0.29
CA ASP A 61 10.20 -13.73 -0.44
C ASP A 61 10.91 -12.94 -1.54
N PHE A 62 12.23 -12.91 -1.48
CA PHE A 62 13.08 -12.26 -2.47
C PHE A 62 12.89 -12.81 -3.90
N GLN A 63 12.47 -14.07 -4.03
CA GLN A 63 12.14 -14.66 -5.33
C GLN A 63 10.99 -13.93 -6.05
N HIS A 64 10.03 -13.37 -5.30
CA HIS A 64 8.97 -12.55 -5.89
C HIS A 64 9.55 -11.25 -6.48
N ALA A 65 10.49 -10.62 -5.79
CA ALA A 65 11.16 -9.42 -6.30
C ALA A 65 11.97 -9.72 -7.57
N ILE A 66 12.68 -10.86 -7.63
CA ILE A 66 13.40 -11.30 -8.82
C ILE A 66 12.44 -11.49 -9.99
N LYS A 67 11.36 -12.23 -9.80
CA LYS A 67 10.38 -12.50 -10.86
C LYS A 67 9.74 -11.22 -11.41
N ILE A 68 9.32 -10.34 -10.52
CA ILE A 68 8.74 -9.04 -10.89
C ILE A 68 9.79 -8.20 -11.62
N GLY A 69 11.01 -8.13 -11.10
CA GLY A 69 12.11 -7.37 -11.69
C GLY A 69 12.47 -7.87 -13.09
N GLU A 70 12.56 -9.18 -13.29
CA GLU A 70 12.82 -9.80 -14.59
C GLU A 70 11.73 -9.48 -15.61
N ASN A 71 10.45 -9.55 -15.22
CA ASN A 71 9.33 -9.22 -16.09
C ASN A 71 9.37 -7.75 -16.52
N ILE A 72 9.63 -6.84 -15.58
CA ILE A 72 9.77 -5.41 -15.84
C ILE A 72 10.96 -5.11 -16.77
N ILE A 73 12.12 -5.71 -16.51
CA ILE A 73 13.32 -5.55 -17.35
C ILE A 73 13.06 -6.07 -18.77
N ASN A 74 12.47 -7.25 -18.90
CA ASN A 74 12.13 -7.83 -20.20
C ASN A 74 11.12 -6.97 -20.96
N HIS A 75 10.14 -6.40 -20.28
CA HIS A 75 9.19 -5.47 -20.87
C HIS A 75 9.87 -4.20 -21.37
N PHE A 76 10.76 -3.60 -20.59
CA PHE A 76 11.54 -2.44 -20.96
C PHE A 76 12.37 -2.69 -22.21
N ILE A 77 13.09 -3.82 -22.27
CA ILE A 77 13.97 -4.16 -23.42
C ILE A 77 13.15 -4.47 -24.67
N SER A 78 12.03 -5.20 -24.55
CA SER A 78 11.27 -5.71 -25.70
C SER A 78 10.28 -4.72 -26.30
N LYS A 79 9.79 -3.77 -25.53
CA LYS A 79 8.70 -2.86 -25.92
C LYS A 79 9.13 -1.46 -26.27
N ASN A 80 10.43 -1.13 -26.19
CA ASN A 80 10.94 0.24 -26.34
C ASN A 80 10.21 1.26 -25.46
N VAL A 81 9.94 0.86 -24.22
CA VAL A 81 9.39 1.75 -23.21
C VAL A 81 10.50 2.71 -22.78
N ASP A 82 10.23 4.00 -22.74
CA ASP A 82 11.23 5.03 -22.49
C ASP A 82 11.63 5.09 -21.01
N GLU A 83 10.66 4.95 -20.11
CA GLU A 83 10.87 5.04 -18.66
C GLU A 83 10.02 4.02 -17.88
N ILE A 84 10.49 3.64 -16.71
CA ILE A 84 9.73 2.87 -15.72
C ILE A 84 9.74 3.60 -14.41
N HIS A 85 8.53 3.91 -13.93
CA HIS A 85 8.28 4.54 -12.64
C HIS A 85 7.66 3.55 -11.67
N VAL A 86 8.04 3.65 -10.40
CA VAL A 86 7.50 2.82 -9.32
C VAL A 86 6.87 3.70 -8.26
N CYS A 87 5.55 3.58 -8.11
CA CYS A 87 4.82 4.24 -7.03
C CYS A 87 4.65 3.27 -5.85
N TYR A 88 5.14 3.65 -4.68
CA TYR A 88 5.09 2.81 -3.49
C TYR A 88 4.93 3.66 -2.22
N ASN A 89 4.59 3.00 -1.11
CA ASN A 89 4.57 3.66 0.20
C ASN A 89 5.88 3.37 0.93
N GLU A 90 6.65 4.41 1.19
CA GLU A 90 7.85 4.36 2.01
C GLU A 90 7.47 4.39 3.49
N PHE A 91 8.07 3.50 4.27
CA PHE A 91 7.87 3.42 5.71
C PHE A 91 8.83 4.35 6.46
N VAL A 92 8.30 5.45 6.99
CA VAL A 92 9.09 6.36 7.86
C VAL A 92 8.97 5.93 9.31
N ASN A 93 7.74 5.76 9.80
CA ASN A 93 7.41 5.23 11.12
C ASN A 93 5.96 4.77 11.15
N VAL A 94 5.51 4.19 12.27
CA VAL A 94 4.16 3.65 12.41
C VAL A 94 3.06 4.68 12.15
N ALA A 95 3.28 5.94 12.54
CA ALA A 95 2.30 7.01 12.35
C ALA A 95 2.38 7.68 10.97
N THR A 96 3.54 7.59 10.31
CA THR A 96 3.80 8.34 9.07
C THR A 96 4.34 7.41 7.99
N GLN A 97 3.61 7.33 6.89
CA GLN A 97 4.04 6.71 5.65
C GLN A 97 4.00 7.76 4.55
N THR A 98 5.03 7.82 3.74
CA THR A 98 5.12 8.74 2.60
C THR A 98 4.97 7.97 1.29
N ILE A 99 4.27 8.58 0.35
CA ILE A 99 4.18 8.00 -0.99
C ILE A 99 5.34 8.52 -1.79
N GLN A 100 6.04 7.60 -2.44
CA GLN A 100 7.14 7.91 -3.34
C GLN A 100 6.80 7.44 -4.75
N SER A 101 7.17 8.25 -5.72
CA SER A 101 7.25 7.87 -7.12
C SER A 101 8.69 8.02 -7.56
N GLU A 102 9.33 6.91 -7.86
CA GLU A 102 10.73 6.88 -8.25
C GLU A 102 10.87 6.31 -9.66
N ARG A 103 11.74 6.92 -10.47
CA ARG A 103 12.12 6.37 -11.76
C ARG A 103 13.12 5.21 -11.54
N LEU A 104 12.69 4.00 -11.89
CA LEU A 104 13.50 2.80 -11.79
C LEU A 104 14.43 2.64 -12.99
N LEU A 105 13.95 2.94 -14.19
CA LEU A 105 14.68 2.87 -15.45
C LEU A 105 14.36 4.09 -16.32
N PRO A 106 15.33 4.59 -17.11
CA PRO A 106 16.75 4.25 -17.15
C PRO A 106 17.49 4.66 -15.87
N LEU A 107 18.57 3.94 -15.54
CA LEU A 107 19.41 4.28 -14.40
C LEU A 107 20.11 5.62 -14.64
N GLU A 108 20.03 6.54 -13.71
CA GLU A 108 20.76 7.80 -13.77
C GLU A 108 22.24 7.59 -13.50
N TYR A 109 23.06 8.01 -14.42
CA TYR A 109 24.48 8.11 -14.20
C TYR A 109 24.81 9.45 -13.54
N LYS A 110 25.07 9.41 -12.24
CA LYS A 110 25.64 10.57 -11.54
C LYS A 110 27.13 10.61 -11.84
N GLN A 111 27.55 11.60 -12.64
CA GLN A 111 28.94 11.83 -12.87
C GLN A 111 29.56 12.34 -11.56
N ASP A 112 30.57 11.61 -11.03
CA ASP A 112 31.31 12.08 -9.86
C ASP A 112 32.05 13.37 -10.26
N ASP A 113 31.76 14.46 -9.55
CA ASP A 113 32.42 15.77 -9.75
C ASP A 113 33.94 15.71 -9.46
N ASN A 114 34.38 14.61 -8.87
CA ASN A 114 35.79 14.36 -8.54
C ASN A 114 36.19 12.93 -8.98
N PRO A 115 36.37 12.69 -10.30
CA PRO A 115 36.78 11.38 -10.75
C PRO A 115 38.18 11.10 -10.17
N SER A 116 38.25 10.17 -9.19
CA SER A 116 39.54 9.71 -8.74
C SER A 116 40.24 9.08 -9.94
N ASN A 117 41.38 9.67 -10.36
CA ASN A 117 42.23 9.17 -11.43
C ASN A 117 42.91 7.82 -11.08
N ALA A 118 42.43 7.11 -10.08
CA ALA A 118 42.95 5.79 -9.72
C ALA A 118 42.44 4.77 -10.74
N ASP A 119 43.35 4.17 -11.46
CA ASP A 119 43.08 2.98 -12.28
C ASP A 119 42.47 1.89 -11.38
N ARG A 120 41.18 1.62 -11.55
CA ARG A 120 40.51 0.56 -10.81
C ARG A 120 40.63 -0.75 -11.57
N LEU A 121 41.18 -1.75 -10.92
CA LEU A 121 41.25 -3.09 -11.46
C LEU A 121 39.83 -3.73 -11.37
N TYR A 122 39.35 -4.22 -12.52
CA TYR A 122 38.08 -4.92 -12.60
C TYR A 122 38.31 -6.42 -12.88
N GLU A 123 37.76 -7.27 -12.05
CA GLU A 123 37.89 -8.72 -12.23
C GLU A 123 36.49 -9.34 -12.37
N PRO A 124 36.16 -10.08 -13.44
CA PRO A 124 37.01 -10.44 -14.59
C PRO A 124 37.11 -9.34 -15.64
N SER A 125 36.15 -8.44 -15.76
CA SER A 125 36.18 -7.23 -16.62
C SER A 125 35.04 -6.29 -16.24
N LYS A 126 35.17 -5.00 -16.56
CA LYS A 126 34.14 -3.99 -16.31
C LYS A 126 32.79 -4.37 -16.95
N GLU A 127 32.78 -4.84 -18.18
CA GLU A 127 31.55 -5.24 -18.89
C GLU A 127 30.84 -6.41 -18.24
N LYS A 128 31.57 -7.45 -17.84
CA LYS A 128 30.98 -8.63 -17.17
C LYS A 128 30.42 -8.27 -15.82
N LEU A 129 31.11 -7.43 -15.07
CA LEU A 129 30.61 -6.92 -13.78
C LEU A 129 29.33 -6.11 -13.98
N THR A 130 29.30 -5.17 -14.93
CA THR A 130 28.12 -4.35 -15.18
C THR A 130 26.90 -5.21 -15.57
N LYS A 131 27.10 -6.20 -16.47
CA LYS A 131 26.03 -7.14 -16.87
C LYS A 131 25.46 -7.96 -15.72
N SER A 132 26.25 -8.26 -14.69
CA SER A 132 25.79 -9.01 -13.53
C SER A 132 25.23 -8.12 -12.42
N LEU A 133 25.76 -6.92 -12.25
CA LEU A 133 25.38 -6.01 -11.17
C LEU A 133 24.07 -5.28 -11.44
N ILE A 134 23.81 -4.88 -12.70
CA ILE A 134 22.59 -4.15 -13.03
C ILE A 134 21.32 -4.94 -12.70
N PRO A 135 21.13 -6.19 -13.16
CA PRO A 135 19.94 -6.96 -12.79
C PRO A 135 19.84 -7.19 -11.28
N ARG A 136 20.98 -7.47 -10.63
CA ARG A 136 21.00 -7.64 -9.17
C ARG A 136 20.58 -6.37 -8.44
N HIS A 137 21.05 -5.21 -8.87
CA HIS A 137 20.67 -3.92 -8.30
C HIS A 137 19.17 -3.67 -8.46
N LEU A 138 18.61 -3.89 -9.64
CA LEU A 138 17.18 -3.73 -9.90
C LEU A 138 16.33 -4.67 -9.05
N ASN A 139 16.74 -5.93 -8.90
CA ASN A 139 16.06 -6.88 -8.04
C ASN A 139 16.07 -6.46 -6.56
N VAL A 140 17.21 -5.89 -6.08
CA VAL A 140 17.32 -5.36 -4.71
C VAL A 140 16.44 -4.12 -4.54
N GLN A 141 16.38 -3.23 -5.53
CA GLN A 141 15.48 -2.07 -5.48
C GLN A 141 14.01 -2.53 -5.46
N MET A 142 13.64 -3.49 -6.30
CA MET A 142 12.29 -4.06 -6.28
C MET A 142 11.96 -4.68 -4.92
N TRP A 143 12.90 -5.40 -4.33
CA TRP A 143 12.76 -5.97 -2.98
C TRP A 143 12.55 -4.87 -1.93
N LYS A 144 13.33 -3.79 -1.99
CA LYS A 144 13.12 -2.61 -1.13
C LYS A 144 11.68 -2.10 -1.25
N TYR A 145 11.17 -1.84 -2.46
CA TYR A 145 9.82 -1.32 -2.65
C TYR A 145 8.73 -2.23 -2.09
N LEU A 146 8.89 -3.55 -2.25
CA LEU A 146 7.96 -4.52 -1.67
C LEU A 146 7.97 -4.51 -0.15
N LEU A 147 9.15 -4.48 0.47
CA LEU A 147 9.30 -4.44 1.93
C LEU A 147 8.75 -3.14 2.53
N GLU A 148 9.10 -2.00 1.93
CA GLU A 148 8.62 -0.67 2.34
C GLU A 148 7.08 -0.60 2.28
N SER A 149 6.49 -1.02 1.16
CA SER A 149 5.04 -1.06 1.01
C SER A 149 4.38 -2.03 1.98
N TYR A 150 4.97 -3.20 2.24
CA TYR A 150 4.44 -4.17 3.19
C TYR A 150 4.47 -3.64 4.63
N ALA A 151 5.60 -3.09 5.05
CA ALA A 151 5.74 -2.48 6.38
C ALA A 151 4.75 -1.33 6.57
N SER A 152 4.63 -0.45 5.56
CA SER A 152 3.67 0.66 5.55
C SER A 152 2.21 0.19 5.65
N GLU A 153 1.86 -0.87 4.93
CA GLU A 153 0.52 -1.46 4.99
C GLU A 153 0.18 -2.00 6.39
N GLN A 154 1.12 -2.72 7.02
CA GLN A 154 0.92 -3.27 8.36
C GLN A 154 0.81 -2.16 9.41
N ALA A 155 1.65 -1.13 9.32
CA ALA A 155 1.60 0.04 10.19
C ALA A 155 0.27 0.79 10.06
N ALA A 156 -0.15 1.10 8.84
CA ALA A 156 -1.43 1.77 8.58
C ALA A 156 -2.63 0.95 9.07
N ARG A 157 -2.57 -0.38 8.93
CA ARG A 157 -3.60 -1.28 9.47
C ARG A 157 -3.61 -1.27 10.97
N MET A 158 -2.46 -1.30 11.64
CA MET A 158 -2.37 -1.26 13.10
C MET A 158 -3.04 0.00 13.64
N VAL A 159 -2.70 1.17 13.13
CA VAL A 159 -3.30 2.45 13.53
C VAL A 159 -4.81 2.49 13.24
N ALA A 160 -5.23 1.98 12.08
CA ALA A 160 -6.65 1.93 11.73
C ALA A 160 -7.46 1.01 12.67
N MET A 161 -6.89 -0.11 13.08
CA MET A 161 -7.54 -1.04 14.02
C MET A 161 -7.55 -0.49 15.44
N GLU A 162 -6.50 0.19 15.89
CA GLU A 162 -6.47 0.89 17.18
C GLU A 162 -7.61 1.93 17.25
N ASN A 163 -7.69 2.82 16.27
CA ASN A 163 -8.80 3.79 16.19
C ASN A 163 -10.19 3.13 16.15
N ALA A 164 -10.31 1.99 15.44
CA ALA A 164 -11.58 1.25 15.39
C ALA A 164 -11.94 0.65 16.75
N THR A 165 -10.96 0.19 17.52
CA THR A 165 -11.16 -0.36 18.87
C THR A 165 -11.62 0.74 19.82
N ASP A 166 -10.97 1.89 19.83
CA ASP A 166 -11.33 3.04 20.67
C ASP A 166 -12.76 3.51 20.37
N ASN A 167 -13.10 3.64 19.09
CA ASN A 167 -14.46 4.00 18.69
C ASN A 167 -15.50 2.95 19.13
N ALA A 168 -15.17 1.65 19.06
CA ALA A 168 -16.05 0.59 19.51
C ALA A 168 -16.26 0.61 21.04
N GLU A 169 -15.22 0.88 21.82
CA GLU A 169 -15.34 1.03 23.27
C GLU A 169 -16.24 2.20 23.66
N ASP A 170 -16.09 3.35 23.01
CA ASP A 170 -16.94 4.51 23.27
C ASP A 170 -18.40 4.26 22.87
N MET A 171 -18.62 3.53 21.77
CA MET A 171 -19.97 3.11 21.38
C MET A 171 -20.60 2.17 22.41
N ILE A 172 -19.84 1.21 22.94
CA ILE A 172 -20.31 0.30 24.00
C ILE A 172 -20.69 1.07 25.28
N LYS A 173 -19.87 2.05 25.69
CA LYS A 173 -20.17 2.91 26.84
C LYS A 173 -21.51 3.65 26.64
N ASN A 174 -21.67 4.28 25.48
CA ASN A 174 -22.87 5.03 25.15
C ASN A 174 -24.12 4.14 25.11
N LEU A 175 -24.05 3.00 24.44
CA LEU A 175 -25.15 2.04 24.36
C LEU A 175 -25.50 1.47 25.76
N THR A 176 -24.52 1.24 26.62
CA THR A 176 -24.74 0.80 27.99
C THR A 176 -25.50 1.85 28.80
N LEU A 177 -25.16 3.14 28.64
CA LEU A 177 -25.87 4.23 29.29
C LEU A 177 -27.33 4.34 28.79
N GLU A 178 -27.55 4.25 27.47
CA GLU A 178 -28.89 4.26 26.89
C GLU A 178 -29.73 3.07 27.36
N PHE A 179 -29.13 1.88 27.36
CA PHE A 179 -29.79 0.68 27.86
C PHE A 179 -30.24 0.82 29.32
N ASN A 180 -29.34 1.33 30.19
CA ASN A 180 -29.67 1.55 31.60
C ASN A 180 -30.77 2.59 31.80
N LYS A 181 -30.76 3.69 31.00
CA LYS A 181 -31.86 4.68 31.01
C LYS A 181 -33.17 4.08 30.56
N ALA A 182 -33.18 3.33 29.47
CA ALA A 182 -34.39 2.65 28.98
C ALA A 182 -34.93 1.65 29.96
N ARG A 183 -34.05 0.85 30.61
CA ARG A 183 -34.43 -0.11 31.66
C ARG A 183 -35.06 0.60 32.84
N GLN A 184 -34.45 1.70 33.36
CA GLN A 184 -35.01 2.47 34.45
C GLN A 184 -36.38 3.07 34.10
N ALA A 185 -36.54 3.61 32.89
CA ALA A 185 -37.81 4.13 32.41
C ALA A 185 -38.89 3.05 32.31
N SER A 186 -38.54 1.83 31.86
CA SER A 186 -39.48 0.70 31.82
C SER A 186 -39.92 0.29 33.22
N ILE A 187 -38.97 0.12 34.17
CA ILE A 187 -39.28 -0.22 35.55
C ILE A 187 -40.17 0.86 36.20
N THR A 188 -39.86 2.12 35.97
CA THR A 188 -40.68 3.23 36.52
C THR A 188 -42.07 3.23 35.95
N LYS A 189 -42.21 2.97 34.63
CA LYS A 189 -43.53 2.86 33.98
C LYS A 189 -44.36 1.71 34.54
N GLU A 190 -43.77 0.50 34.70
CA GLU A 190 -44.40 -0.64 35.28
C GLU A 190 -44.86 -0.38 36.73
N MET A 191 -43.99 0.30 37.50
CA MET A 191 -44.34 0.67 38.89
C MET A 191 -45.50 1.66 38.94
N LEU A 192 -45.54 2.66 38.06
CA LEU A 192 -46.66 3.61 37.96
C LEU A 192 -47.95 2.93 37.51
N GLU A 193 -47.89 1.95 36.61
CA GLU A 193 -49.05 1.18 36.17
C GLU A 193 -49.65 0.34 37.30
N ILE A 194 -48.78 -0.29 38.13
CA ILE A 194 -49.21 -1.06 39.31
C ILE A 194 -49.83 -0.15 40.35
N VAL A 195 -49.22 0.98 40.68
CA VAL A 195 -49.74 1.93 41.68
C VAL A 195 -51.04 2.55 41.17
N GLY A 196 -51.14 2.96 39.91
CA GLY A 196 -52.36 3.49 39.31
C GLY A 196 -53.53 2.46 39.27
N GLY A 197 -53.21 1.19 38.97
CA GLY A 197 -54.18 0.08 39.05
C GLY A 197 -54.70 -0.19 40.47
N ALA A 198 -53.81 -0.12 41.46
CA ALA A 198 -54.19 -0.29 42.87
C ALA A 198 -55.05 0.88 43.40
N GLU A 199 -54.82 2.07 42.92
CA GLU A 199 -55.63 3.25 43.31
C GLU A 199 -57.02 3.28 42.63
N ALA A 200 -57.15 2.74 41.42
CA ALA A 200 -58.40 2.60 40.71
C ALA A 200 -59.34 1.52 41.28
N LEU A 201 -58.85 0.68 42.17
CA LEU A 201 -59.58 -0.38 42.85
C LEU A 201 -60.07 0.03 44.27
N LYS A 202 -59.76 1.22 44.71
CA LYS A 202 -60.30 1.86 45.90
C LYS A 202 -61.51 2.72 45.58
#